data_355296aaa61a5e96a4ea1960c97b76ef
#
_entry.id   355296aaa61a5e96a4ea1960c97b76ef
#
_cell.length_a   1.000
_cell.length_b   1.000
_cell.length_c   1.000
_cell.angle_alpha   90.00
_cell.angle_beta   90.00
_cell.angle_gamma   90.00
#
_symmetry.space_group_name_H-M   'P 1'
#
loop_
_entity.id
_entity.type
_entity.pdbx_description
1 polymer ?
#
loop_
_entity_poly.entity_id
_entity_poly.type
_entity_poly.pdbx_seq_one_letter_code
_entity_poly.pdbx_strand_id
1 'polypeptide(L)'
;GCMLSAASCNKWWMDEIIGTKDYAAEQKNIDKLGKNSVYFLPYLMGERSPHNDSLVRGGFFGLSLDTTRADMTLAVLEGVAFAIRDSFEVAKSLGIKIERTKICGGGAKSPLWKKIIANVLNIKVDVIAAEEGPALGGAMLAAVANGEYASVKDAADAIVKVVDTVEPDEELVKKYDERYAHFVKLYPAVKGLYR
;
A
#
# COMPACT_ATOMS: atom_id res chain seq x y z
N GLY A 1 -6.06 -6.03 8.83
CA GLY A 1 -4.81 -6.74 8.54
C GLY A 1 -3.61 -5.94 9.02
N CYS A 2 -2.48 -6.61 9.14
CA CYS A 2 -1.21 -5.98 9.47
C CYS A 2 -0.16 -6.48 8.50
N MET A 3 0.37 -5.57 7.70
CA MET A 3 1.48 -5.80 6.77
C MET A 3 2.79 -5.41 7.45
N LEU A 4 3.82 -6.26 7.38
CA LEU A 4 5.07 -6.03 8.10
C LEU A 4 6.01 -5.05 7.38
N SER A 5 5.97 -4.99 6.06
CA SER A 5 6.91 -4.20 5.25
C SER A 5 6.17 -3.32 4.22
N ALA A 6 5.28 -2.44 4.66
CA ALA A 6 4.54 -1.55 3.77
C ALA A 6 5.43 -0.41 3.18
N ALA A 7 5.34 0.80 3.72
CA ALA A 7 6.15 1.93 3.25
C ALA A 7 7.66 1.73 3.46
N SER A 8 8.06 0.86 4.39
CA SER A 8 9.45 0.47 4.60
C SER A 8 10.09 -0.23 3.39
N CYS A 9 9.30 -0.91 2.53
CA CYS A 9 9.81 -1.44 1.27
C CYS A 9 10.30 -0.34 0.34
N ASN A 10 9.52 0.73 0.18
CA ASN A 10 9.95 1.86 -0.64
C ASN A 10 11.14 2.60 0.00
N LYS A 11 11.15 2.73 1.33
CA LYS A 11 12.30 3.30 2.03
C LYS A 11 13.56 2.47 1.81
N TRP A 12 13.50 1.16 2.00
CA TRP A 12 14.61 0.25 1.73
C TRP A 12 15.09 0.35 0.27
N TRP A 13 14.16 0.35 -0.68
CA TRP A 13 14.48 0.48 -2.10
C TRP A 13 15.24 1.79 -2.40
N MET A 14 14.75 2.90 -1.88
CA MET A 14 15.34 4.22 -2.11
C MET A 14 16.68 4.39 -1.40
N ASP A 15 16.76 4.04 -0.12
CA ASP A 15 17.93 4.30 0.71
C ASP A 15 19.08 3.32 0.41
N GLU A 16 18.78 2.01 0.33
CA GLU A 16 19.81 0.96 0.25
C GLU A 16 20.13 0.54 -1.19
N ILE A 17 19.14 0.52 -2.09
CA ILE A 17 19.35 0.03 -3.45
C ILE A 17 19.63 1.19 -4.42
N ILE A 18 18.84 2.25 -4.36
CA ILE A 18 19.00 3.41 -5.24
C ILE A 18 20.04 4.41 -4.70
N GLY A 19 20.18 4.53 -3.38
CA GLY A 19 21.11 5.46 -2.73
C GLY A 19 20.64 6.92 -2.78
N THR A 20 19.35 7.19 -2.79
CA THR A 20 18.80 8.56 -2.78
C THR A 20 17.58 8.68 -1.85
N LYS A 21 17.39 9.89 -1.33
CA LYS A 21 16.19 10.27 -0.55
C LYS A 21 15.21 11.14 -1.34
N ASP A 22 15.49 11.38 -2.63
CA ASP A 22 14.61 12.15 -3.51
C ASP A 22 13.54 11.24 -4.15
N TYR A 23 12.52 10.92 -3.36
CA TYR A 23 11.38 10.10 -3.80
C TYR A 23 10.61 10.73 -4.96
N ALA A 24 10.54 12.05 -5.01
CA ALA A 24 9.80 12.75 -6.05
C ALA A 24 10.52 12.66 -7.40
N ALA A 25 11.83 12.87 -7.42
CA ALA A 25 12.63 12.73 -8.64
C ALA A 25 12.60 11.30 -9.18
N GLU A 26 12.71 10.29 -8.29
CA GLU A 26 12.66 8.88 -8.71
C GLU A 26 11.32 8.50 -9.35
N GLN A 27 10.22 9.06 -8.88
CA GLN A 27 8.88 8.73 -9.33
C GLN A 27 8.39 9.58 -10.52
N LYS A 28 9.10 10.66 -10.86
CA LYS A 28 8.68 11.68 -11.84
C LYS A 28 8.38 11.11 -13.23
N ASN A 29 9.15 10.13 -13.67
CA ASN A 29 9.09 9.60 -15.03
C ASN A 29 8.42 8.22 -15.11
N ILE A 30 7.69 7.83 -14.07
CA ILE A 30 6.96 6.56 -14.05
C ILE A 30 5.59 6.77 -14.71
N ASP A 31 5.41 6.18 -15.90
CA ASP A 31 4.21 6.31 -16.75
C ASP A 31 3.52 4.98 -17.08
N LYS A 32 4.17 3.83 -16.79
CA LYS A 32 3.69 2.48 -17.16
C LYS A 32 2.66 1.90 -16.17
N LEU A 33 1.81 2.73 -15.56
CA LEU A 33 0.81 2.24 -14.60
C LEU A 33 -0.08 1.16 -15.21
N GLY A 34 -0.20 0.02 -14.50
CA GLY A 34 -0.97 -1.13 -14.97
C GLY A 34 -0.37 -1.89 -16.16
N LYS A 35 0.83 -1.54 -16.63
CA LYS A 35 1.52 -2.17 -17.78
C LYS A 35 2.90 -2.74 -17.44
N ASN A 36 3.32 -2.62 -16.20
CA ASN A 36 4.62 -3.11 -15.76
C ASN A 36 4.70 -4.63 -15.88
N SER A 37 5.78 -5.19 -16.44
CA SER A 37 6.01 -6.64 -16.49
C SER A 37 6.63 -7.18 -15.19
N VAL A 38 7.24 -6.29 -14.40
CA VAL A 38 7.93 -6.65 -13.17
C VAL A 38 6.95 -6.67 -12.00
N TYR A 39 7.10 -7.66 -11.13
CA TYR A 39 6.39 -7.78 -9.85
C TYR A 39 7.39 -7.76 -8.70
N PHE A 40 6.94 -7.25 -7.56
CA PHE A 40 7.71 -7.28 -6.32
C PHE A 40 6.85 -7.89 -5.20
N LEU A 41 7.36 -8.93 -4.54
CA LEU A 41 6.81 -9.43 -3.28
C LEU A 41 7.38 -8.61 -2.13
N PRO A 42 6.57 -7.84 -1.38
CA PRO A 42 7.08 -6.90 -0.39
C PRO A 42 7.41 -7.53 0.98
N TYR A 43 7.61 -8.84 1.06
CA TYR A 43 7.72 -9.59 2.31
C TYR A 43 9.13 -9.59 2.90
N LEU A 44 9.78 -8.43 2.96
CA LEU A 44 11.18 -8.28 3.39
C LEU A 44 11.45 -8.78 4.82
N MET A 45 10.43 -8.74 5.68
CA MET A 45 10.49 -9.22 7.08
C MET A 45 9.51 -10.38 7.36
N GLY A 46 9.20 -11.16 6.34
CA GLY A 46 8.04 -12.05 6.39
C GLY A 46 6.73 -11.30 6.16
N GLU A 47 5.59 -11.98 6.28
CA GLU A 47 4.28 -11.33 6.15
C GLU A 47 3.28 -11.87 7.19
N ARG A 48 2.56 -10.94 7.82
CA ARG A 48 1.55 -11.28 8.82
C ARG A 48 0.19 -11.52 8.20
N SER A 49 -0.38 -10.51 7.54
CA SER A 49 -1.72 -10.62 6.94
C SER A 49 -1.66 -10.60 5.42
N PRO A 50 -2.27 -11.58 4.73
CA PRO A 50 -3.07 -12.68 5.26
C PRO A 50 -2.26 -13.98 5.50
N HIS A 51 -0.99 -14.03 5.15
CA HIS A 51 -0.23 -15.28 5.01
C HIS A 51 0.25 -15.89 6.33
N ASN A 52 0.45 -15.07 7.37
CA ASN A 52 1.02 -15.46 8.67
C ASN A 52 2.30 -16.31 8.51
N ASP A 53 3.21 -15.87 7.65
CA ASP A 53 4.47 -16.55 7.31
C ASP A 53 5.66 -15.65 7.63
N SER A 54 6.35 -15.96 8.73
CA SER A 54 7.53 -15.24 9.19
C SER A 54 8.80 -15.57 8.41
N LEU A 55 8.80 -16.67 7.65
CA LEU A 55 9.98 -17.18 6.93
C LEU A 55 10.08 -16.61 5.51
N VAL A 56 8.95 -16.32 4.86
CA VAL A 56 8.94 -15.78 3.47
C VAL A 56 9.78 -14.52 3.38
N ARG A 57 10.40 -14.32 2.23
CA ARG A 57 11.17 -13.09 1.93
C ARG A 57 10.69 -12.46 0.63
N GLY A 58 11.02 -11.17 0.47
CA GLY A 58 10.71 -10.39 -0.72
C GLY A 58 11.55 -10.81 -1.93
N GLY A 59 11.07 -10.41 -3.11
CA GLY A 59 11.78 -10.69 -4.35
C GLY A 59 11.15 -9.99 -5.55
N PHE A 60 11.95 -9.80 -6.61
CA PHE A 60 11.50 -9.32 -7.90
C PHE A 60 11.28 -10.50 -8.85
N PHE A 61 10.22 -10.42 -9.67
CA PHE A 61 9.83 -11.44 -10.63
C PHE A 61 9.48 -10.80 -11.97
N GLY A 62 9.78 -11.49 -13.08
CA GLY A 62 9.49 -10.98 -14.43
C GLY A 62 10.55 -10.03 -14.98
N LEU A 63 11.77 -10.05 -14.46
CA LEU A 63 12.88 -9.26 -15.00
C LEU A 63 13.27 -9.75 -16.40
N SER A 64 13.61 -8.82 -17.29
CA SER A 64 14.15 -9.06 -18.61
C SER A 64 15.31 -8.09 -18.88
N LEU A 65 15.98 -8.23 -20.02
CA LEU A 65 17.04 -7.30 -20.41
C LEU A 65 16.53 -5.86 -20.65
N ASP A 66 15.22 -5.71 -20.88
CA ASP A 66 14.59 -4.39 -21.09
C ASP A 66 14.08 -3.75 -19.79
N THR A 67 14.21 -4.47 -18.65
CA THR A 67 13.77 -3.95 -17.35
C THR A 67 14.60 -2.75 -16.94
N THR A 68 13.93 -1.64 -16.70
CA THR A 68 14.55 -0.40 -16.25
C THR A 68 14.45 -0.22 -14.75
N ARG A 69 15.25 0.70 -14.20
CA ARG A 69 15.15 1.13 -12.80
C ARG A 69 13.74 1.66 -12.46
N ALA A 70 13.13 2.40 -13.39
CA ALA A 70 11.77 2.92 -13.21
C ALA A 70 10.73 1.78 -13.12
N ASP A 71 10.89 0.71 -13.91
CA ASP A 71 10.02 -0.48 -13.81
C ASP A 71 10.16 -1.17 -12.45
N MET A 72 11.38 -1.25 -11.91
CA MET A 72 11.62 -1.83 -10.57
C MET A 72 11.06 -0.95 -9.45
N THR A 73 11.25 0.37 -9.54
CA THR A 73 10.65 1.33 -8.58
C THR A 73 9.12 1.22 -8.59
N LEU A 74 8.52 1.18 -9.79
CA LEU A 74 7.08 0.99 -9.93
C LEU A 74 6.62 -0.35 -9.32
N ALA A 75 7.38 -1.43 -9.56
CA ALA A 75 7.05 -2.76 -9.00
C ALA A 75 7.06 -2.74 -7.47
N VAL A 76 7.96 -2.01 -6.81
CA VAL A 76 7.97 -1.86 -5.35
C VAL A 76 6.69 -1.19 -4.85
N LEU A 77 6.26 -0.09 -5.50
CA LEU A 77 5.03 0.63 -5.13
C LEU A 77 3.77 -0.21 -5.37
N GLU A 78 3.70 -0.89 -6.52
CA GLU A 78 2.59 -1.78 -6.89
C GLU A 78 2.53 -3.02 -6.00
N GLY A 79 3.68 -3.64 -5.70
CA GLY A 79 3.76 -4.84 -4.87
C GLY A 79 3.21 -4.60 -3.46
N VAL A 80 3.53 -3.47 -2.84
CA VAL A 80 2.94 -3.07 -1.55
C VAL A 80 1.42 -2.88 -1.69
N ALA A 81 0.94 -2.22 -2.75
CA ALA A 81 -0.49 -2.02 -2.96
C ALA A 81 -1.23 -3.36 -3.18
N PHE A 82 -0.64 -4.31 -3.92
CA PHE A 82 -1.20 -5.65 -4.10
C PHE A 82 -1.28 -6.44 -2.79
N ALA A 83 -0.24 -6.39 -1.96
CA ALA A 83 -0.25 -7.06 -0.66
C ALA A 83 -1.26 -6.41 0.32
N ILE A 84 -1.51 -5.11 0.24
CA ILE A 84 -2.63 -4.47 0.94
C ILE A 84 -3.95 -5.02 0.42
N ARG A 85 -4.09 -5.18 -0.91
CA ARG A 85 -5.30 -5.75 -1.53
C ARG A 85 -5.59 -7.16 -1.02
N ASP A 86 -4.59 -8.02 -0.78
CA ASP A 86 -4.80 -9.34 -0.19
C ASP A 86 -5.61 -9.28 1.12
N SER A 87 -5.30 -8.31 1.99
CA SER A 87 -6.06 -8.10 3.23
C SER A 87 -7.48 -7.56 2.97
N PHE A 88 -7.67 -6.74 1.94
CA PHE A 88 -8.99 -6.24 1.53
C PHE A 88 -9.86 -7.37 0.94
N GLU A 89 -9.27 -8.27 0.16
CA GLU A 89 -10.00 -9.44 -0.38
C GLU A 89 -10.47 -10.37 0.74
N VAL A 90 -9.67 -10.56 1.81
CA VAL A 90 -10.13 -11.27 3.01
C VAL A 90 -11.32 -10.56 3.66
N ALA A 91 -11.27 -9.25 3.83
CA ALA A 91 -12.39 -8.49 4.40
C ALA A 91 -13.66 -8.61 3.52
N LYS A 92 -13.50 -8.51 2.19
CA LYS A 92 -14.61 -8.71 1.24
C LYS A 92 -15.22 -10.12 1.33
N SER A 93 -14.40 -11.16 1.47
CA SER A 93 -14.85 -12.55 1.62
C SER A 93 -15.69 -12.76 2.88
N LEU A 94 -15.50 -11.92 3.90
CA LEU A 94 -16.28 -11.88 5.13
C LEU A 94 -17.54 -10.98 5.03
N GLY A 95 -17.85 -10.48 3.83
CA GLY A 95 -19.02 -9.64 3.58
C GLY A 95 -18.83 -8.16 3.93
N ILE A 96 -17.63 -7.72 4.25
CA ILE A 96 -17.34 -6.32 4.57
C ILE A 96 -17.21 -5.53 3.26
N LYS A 97 -18.09 -4.54 3.07
CA LYS A 97 -18.01 -3.61 1.93
C LYS A 97 -17.11 -2.44 2.32
N ILE A 98 -16.07 -2.21 1.52
CA ILE A 98 -15.14 -1.10 1.70
C ILE A 98 -15.17 -0.28 0.40
N GLU A 99 -15.72 0.93 0.45
CA GLU A 99 -15.85 1.84 -0.70
C GLU A 99 -14.84 2.99 -0.63
N ARG A 100 -14.34 3.28 0.56
CA ARG A 100 -13.32 4.30 0.79
C ARG A 100 -12.45 3.96 2.00
N THR A 101 -11.24 4.50 2.00
CA THR A 101 -10.31 4.41 3.14
C THR A 101 -9.57 5.74 3.33
N LYS A 102 -8.99 5.92 4.50
CA LYS A 102 -8.11 7.06 4.76
C LYS A 102 -6.65 6.61 4.72
N ILE A 103 -5.78 7.47 4.16
CA ILE A 103 -4.33 7.22 4.11
C ILE A 103 -3.58 8.31 4.86
N CYS A 104 -2.56 7.90 5.64
CA CYS A 104 -1.65 8.79 6.36
C CYS A 104 -0.22 8.23 6.32
N GLY A 105 0.73 8.97 6.90
CA GLY A 105 2.13 8.59 6.95
C GLY A 105 2.90 8.86 5.65
N GLY A 106 4.13 8.34 5.56
CA GLY A 106 5.07 8.67 4.48
C GLY A 106 4.56 8.32 3.08
N GLY A 107 3.85 7.21 2.93
CA GLY A 107 3.26 6.79 1.64
C GLY A 107 2.20 7.75 1.11
N ALA A 108 1.48 8.45 1.99
CA ALA A 108 0.47 9.43 1.62
C ALA A 108 1.06 10.70 0.95
N LYS A 109 2.37 10.95 1.11
CA LYS A 109 3.06 12.09 0.50
C LYS A 109 3.30 11.91 -1.01
N SER A 110 3.27 10.68 -1.53
CA SER A 110 3.45 10.40 -2.96
C SER A 110 2.13 10.43 -3.73
N PRO A 111 1.93 11.39 -4.66
CA PRO A 111 0.76 11.40 -5.53
C PRO A 111 0.64 10.13 -6.39
N LEU A 112 1.79 9.64 -6.90
CA LEU A 112 1.84 8.43 -7.69
C LEU A 112 1.36 7.22 -6.88
N TRP A 113 1.85 7.06 -5.66
CA TRP A 113 1.51 5.89 -4.84
C TRP A 113 0.05 5.91 -4.39
N LYS A 114 -0.49 7.09 -4.05
CA LYS A 114 -1.93 7.25 -3.77
C LYS A 114 -2.77 6.80 -4.97
N LYS A 115 -2.38 7.21 -6.19
CA LYS A 115 -3.05 6.80 -7.43
C LYS A 115 -2.98 5.28 -7.63
N ILE A 116 -1.81 4.67 -7.43
CA ILE A 116 -1.65 3.20 -7.50
C ILE A 116 -2.56 2.52 -6.48
N ILE A 117 -2.56 2.93 -5.22
CA ILE A 117 -3.36 2.33 -4.15
C ILE A 117 -4.87 2.44 -4.48
N ALA A 118 -5.36 3.62 -4.86
CA ALA A 118 -6.76 3.80 -5.21
C ALA A 118 -7.22 2.86 -6.34
N ASN A 119 -6.39 2.69 -7.37
CA ASN A 119 -6.71 1.85 -8.51
C ASN A 119 -6.53 0.34 -8.24
N VAL A 120 -5.50 -0.05 -7.48
CA VAL A 120 -5.30 -1.44 -7.09
C VAL A 120 -6.42 -1.93 -6.17
N LEU A 121 -6.89 -1.11 -5.25
CA LEU A 121 -7.97 -1.45 -4.32
C LEU A 121 -9.37 -1.22 -4.91
N ASN A 122 -9.48 -0.46 -6.00
CA ASN A 122 -10.74 0.01 -6.58
C ASN A 122 -11.65 0.69 -5.54
N ILE A 123 -11.09 1.64 -4.77
CA ILE A 123 -11.79 2.41 -3.74
C ILE A 123 -11.30 3.86 -3.72
N LYS A 124 -12.12 4.76 -3.17
CA LYS A 124 -11.69 6.14 -2.89
C LYS A 124 -10.67 6.16 -1.75
N VAL A 125 -9.57 6.89 -1.95
CA VAL A 125 -8.52 7.08 -0.95
C VAL A 125 -8.51 8.52 -0.49
N ASP A 126 -8.97 8.74 0.74
CA ASP A 126 -8.99 10.05 1.38
C ASP A 126 -7.63 10.35 2.03
N VAL A 127 -7.06 11.49 1.71
CA VAL A 127 -5.85 12.02 2.35
C VAL A 127 -6.26 12.87 3.54
N ILE A 128 -5.75 12.56 4.71
CA ILE A 128 -6.02 13.34 5.92
C ILE A 128 -4.94 14.38 6.19
N ALA A 129 -5.33 15.49 6.83
CA ALA A 129 -4.42 16.57 7.18
C ALA A 129 -3.32 16.13 8.18
N ALA A 130 -3.61 15.11 9.02
CA ALA A 130 -2.68 14.61 10.02
C ALA A 130 -1.64 13.67 9.38
N GLU A 131 -0.36 13.93 9.65
CA GLU A 131 0.73 13.06 9.19
C GLU A 131 0.86 11.79 10.04
N GLU A 132 0.54 11.85 11.33
CA GLU A 132 0.78 10.80 12.32
C GLU A 132 -0.52 10.11 12.78
N GLY A 133 -0.99 9.14 12.02
CA GLY A 133 -2.25 8.43 12.30
C GLY A 133 -2.30 7.75 13.66
N PRO A 134 -1.30 6.92 14.10
CA PRO A 134 -1.35 6.23 15.39
C PRO A 134 -1.34 7.18 16.60
N ALA A 135 -0.50 8.22 16.57
CA ALA A 135 -0.43 9.21 17.65
C ALA A 135 -1.75 10.00 17.77
N LEU A 136 -2.34 10.40 16.64
CA LEU A 136 -3.64 11.04 16.61
C LEU A 136 -4.74 10.12 17.15
N GLY A 137 -4.71 8.84 16.81
CA GLY A 137 -5.63 7.83 17.35
C GLY A 137 -5.54 7.73 18.88
N GLY A 138 -4.33 7.67 19.42
CA GLY A 138 -4.09 7.68 20.85
C GLY A 138 -4.62 8.95 21.55
N ALA A 139 -4.39 10.11 20.93
CA ALA A 139 -4.91 11.40 21.45
C ALA A 139 -6.44 11.44 21.46
N MET A 140 -7.10 10.93 20.41
CA MET A 140 -8.57 10.83 20.39
C MET A 140 -9.12 9.91 21.47
N LEU A 141 -8.48 8.76 21.72
CA LEU A 141 -8.86 7.86 22.82
C LEU A 141 -8.71 8.54 24.19
N ALA A 142 -7.64 9.30 24.41
CA ALA A 142 -7.43 10.06 25.63
C ALA A 142 -8.48 11.17 25.81
N ALA A 143 -8.82 11.89 24.76
CA ALA A 143 -9.86 12.93 24.77
C ALA A 143 -11.26 12.36 25.12
N VAL A 144 -11.59 11.18 24.59
CA VAL A 144 -12.84 10.49 24.95
C VAL A 144 -12.81 10.04 26.41
N ALA A 145 -11.71 9.47 26.88
CA ALA A 145 -11.56 9.04 28.28
C ALA A 145 -11.66 10.22 29.25
N ASN A 146 -11.22 11.42 28.86
CA ASN A 146 -11.32 12.65 29.65
C ASN A 146 -12.70 13.35 29.53
N GLY A 147 -13.62 12.84 28.71
CA GLY A 147 -14.96 13.40 28.53
C GLY A 147 -15.09 14.56 27.57
N GLU A 148 -14.03 14.86 26.79
CA GLU A 148 -14.06 15.93 25.74
C GLU A 148 -14.98 15.56 24.58
N TYR A 149 -15.13 14.27 24.29
CA TYR A 149 -16.01 13.72 23.26
C TYR A 149 -16.80 12.54 23.82
N ALA A 150 -18.06 12.40 23.39
CA ALA A 150 -18.95 11.33 23.85
C ALA A 150 -18.53 9.95 23.32
N SER A 151 -17.86 9.90 22.16
CA SER A 151 -17.38 8.65 21.56
C SER A 151 -16.13 8.88 20.70
N VAL A 152 -15.43 7.77 20.38
CA VAL A 152 -14.30 7.79 19.42
C VAL A 152 -14.76 8.27 18.04
N LYS A 153 -15.99 7.95 17.65
CA LYS A 153 -16.58 8.43 16.40
C LYS A 153 -16.70 9.95 16.40
N ASP A 154 -17.25 10.56 17.47
CA ASP A 154 -17.41 12.00 17.57
C ASP A 154 -16.05 12.72 17.56
N ALA A 155 -15.05 12.16 18.26
CA ALA A 155 -13.69 12.68 18.22
C ALA A 155 -13.09 12.60 16.81
N ALA A 156 -13.26 11.46 16.10
CA ALA A 156 -12.77 11.29 14.75
C ALA A 156 -13.45 12.24 13.76
N ASP A 157 -14.76 12.41 13.84
CA ASP A 157 -15.53 13.32 12.97
C ASP A 157 -15.13 14.79 13.19
N ALA A 158 -14.79 15.18 14.41
CA ALA A 158 -14.34 16.53 14.73
C ALA A 158 -12.88 16.83 14.32
N ILE A 159 -11.98 15.85 14.51
CA ILE A 159 -10.53 16.04 14.42
C ILE A 159 -9.98 15.67 13.04
N VAL A 160 -10.48 14.56 12.44
CA VAL A 160 -9.92 14.04 11.20
C VAL A 160 -10.47 14.79 10.00
N LYS A 161 -9.66 15.68 9.44
CA LYS A 161 -10.02 16.46 8.24
C LYS A 161 -9.46 15.81 7.00
N VAL A 162 -10.33 15.50 6.03
CA VAL A 162 -9.94 15.10 4.67
C VAL A 162 -9.55 16.33 3.88
N VAL A 163 -8.36 16.33 3.31
CA VAL A 163 -7.81 17.47 2.53
C VAL A 163 -7.75 17.18 1.03
N ASP A 164 -7.79 15.91 0.64
CA ASP A 164 -7.78 15.46 -0.76
C ASP A 164 -8.43 14.09 -0.85
N THR A 165 -8.96 13.73 -2.03
CA THR A 165 -9.50 12.39 -2.30
C THR A 165 -9.02 11.94 -3.68
N VAL A 166 -8.40 10.78 -3.74
CA VAL A 166 -8.01 10.13 -4.99
C VAL A 166 -9.06 9.09 -5.35
N GLU A 167 -9.68 9.28 -6.51
CA GLU A 167 -10.66 8.34 -7.05
C GLU A 167 -10.00 7.32 -8.00
N PRO A 168 -10.48 6.08 -8.04
CA PRO A 168 -10.00 5.09 -9.01
C PRO A 168 -10.46 5.47 -10.44
N ASP A 169 -9.64 5.11 -11.41
CA ASP A 169 -9.92 5.20 -12.85
C ASP A 169 -10.31 3.81 -13.37
N GLU A 170 -11.46 3.67 -13.98
CA GLU A 170 -12.01 2.36 -14.39
C GLU A 170 -11.09 1.57 -15.33
N GLU A 171 -10.42 2.24 -16.27
CA GLU A 171 -9.52 1.57 -17.21
C GLU A 171 -8.23 1.09 -16.52
N LEU A 172 -7.75 1.87 -15.56
CA LEU A 172 -6.58 1.51 -14.78
C LEU A 172 -6.88 0.40 -13.77
N VAL A 173 -8.08 0.42 -13.18
CA VAL A 173 -8.57 -0.66 -12.31
C VAL A 173 -8.58 -2.00 -13.05
N LYS A 174 -9.12 -2.07 -14.28
CA LYS A 174 -9.13 -3.30 -15.08
C LYS A 174 -7.72 -3.85 -15.31
N LYS A 175 -6.76 -2.98 -15.63
CA LYS A 175 -5.36 -3.38 -15.81
C LYS A 175 -4.74 -3.90 -14.51
N TYR A 176 -5.05 -3.27 -13.37
CA TYR A 176 -4.57 -3.72 -12.08
C TYR A 176 -5.26 -5.02 -11.61
N ASP A 177 -6.50 -5.28 -11.99
CA ASP A 177 -7.16 -6.56 -11.72
C ASP A 177 -6.45 -7.71 -12.43
N GLU A 178 -6.08 -7.53 -13.70
CA GLU A 178 -5.29 -8.51 -14.45
C GLU A 178 -3.92 -8.74 -13.79
N ARG A 179 -3.23 -7.68 -13.41
CA ARG A 179 -1.93 -7.78 -12.74
C ARG A 179 -2.02 -8.43 -11.36
N TYR A 180 -3.05 -8.11 -10.59
CA TYR A 180 -3.29 -8.72 -9.29
C TYR A 180 -3.56 -10.23 -9.40
N ALA A 181 -4.29 -10.67 -10.42
CA ALA A 181 -4.52 -12.09 -10.70
C ALA A 181 -3.22 -12.88 -10.98
N HIS A 182 -2.15 -12.20 -11.41
CA HIS A 182 -0.80 -12.78 -11.49
C HIS A 182 -0.06 -12.70 -10.16
N PHE A 183 -0.13 -11.56 -9.46
CA PHE A 183 0.56 -11.33 -8.20
C PHE A 183 0.21 -12.38 -7.15
N VAL A 184 -1.06 -12.74 -6.99
CA VAL A 184 -1.51 -13.73 -5.99
C VAL A 184 -0.92 -15.13 -6.18
N LYS A 185 -0.38 -15.43 -7.37
CA LYS A 185 0.27 -16.72 -7.67
C LYS A 185 1.72 -16.77 -7.19
N LEU A 186 2.34 -15.63 -6.92
CA LEU A 186 3.78 -15.56 -6.60
C LEU A 186 4.08 -16.15 -5.22
N TYR A 187 3.35 -15.74 -4.18
CA TYR A 187 3.59 -16.26 -2.84
C TYR A 187 3.48 -17.80 -2.76
N PRO A 188 2.41 -18.44 -3.26
CA PRO A 188 2.33 -19.90 -3.29
C PRO A 188 3.50 -20.58 -4.02
N ALA A 189 4.00 -19.95 -5.10
CA ALA A 189 5.09 -20.50 -5.89
C ALA A 189 6.45 -20.46 -5.15
N VAL A 190 6.69 -19.44 -4.32
CA VAL A 190 7.99 -19.22 -3.68
C VAL A 190 8.07 -19.62 -2.21
N LYS A 191 6.93 -19.77 -1.53
CA LYS A 191 6.94 -20.04 -0.08
C LYS A 191 7.75 -21.28 0.33
N GLY A 192 7.83 -22.27 -0.55
CA GLY A 192 8.60 -23.49 -0.33
C GLY A 192 10.12 -23.29 -0.31
N LEU A 193 10.63 -22.15 -0.85
CA LEU A 193 12.06 -21.84 -0.87
C LEU A 193 12.62 -21.45 0.51
N TYR A 194 11.74 -21.10 1.44
CA TYR A 194 12.11 -20.56 2.76
C TYR A 194 11.77 -21.52 3.92
N ARG A 195 11.52 -22.80 3.62
CA ARG A 195 11.14 -23.84 4.57
C ARG A 195 12.11 -25.00 4.59
#